data_53b9a6f76fbe1c5a35c9c3a83c0271f7
#
_entry.id   53b9a6f76fbe1c5a35c9c3a83c0271f7
#
_cell.length_a   1.000
_cell.length_b   1.000
_cell.length_c   1.000
_cell.angle_alpha   90.00
_cell.angle_beta   90.00
_cell.angle_gamma   90.00
#
_symmetry.space_group_name_H-M   'P 1'
#
loop_
_entity.id
_entity.type
_entity.pdbx_description
1 polymer ?
#
loop_
_entity_poly.entity_id
_entity_poly.type
_entity_poly.pdbx_seq_one_letter_code
_entity_poly.pdbx_strand_id
1 'polypeptide(L)'
;MSPDVSSSPSFDRAFCDDLERLFAWPRDVRRFSSCPLPSGALEQLVALTAYAPPVGYSQPSRFVSVCDTARRTAVIDDYERANAEAEATYPNARRATYTALKLAGLREAPVHLAVFVDTATTRGEGLGRRSMPEMLAYSTVLAVHTFWLAARARGIGVGWVSIVDPSVVARVLDVPAAWSLVAYLCVGYPQEEHLDRELSRNGWEDAESAATTLVER
;
A
#
# COMPACT_ATOMS: atom_id res chain seq x y z
N MET A 1 -14.89 0.15 23.33
CA MET A 1 -16.35 0.04 23.23
C MET A 1 -16.64 -0.80 21.99
N SER A 2 -17.14 -2.02 22.16
CA SER A 2 -17.64 -2.82 21.04
C SER A 2 -18.94 -2.17 20.55
N PRO A 3 -19.16 -1.99 19.24
CA PRO A 3 -20.43 -1.51 18.74
C PRO A 3 -21.54 -2.49 19.11
N ASP A 4 -22.69 -1.95 19.49
CA ASP A 4 -23.90 -2.73 19.72
C ASP A 4 -24.32 -3.39 18.38
N VAL A 5 -24.26 -4.71 18.32
CA VAL A 5 -24.50 -5.52 17.11
C VAL A 5 -25.99 -5.86 16.94
N SER A 6 -26.89 -5.16 17.63
CA SER A 6 -28.32 -5.48 17.61
C SER A 6 -29.07 -5.04 16.34
N SER A 7 -28.44 -4.23 15.47
CA SER A 7 -28.96 -3.88 14.14
C SER A 7 -27.84 -3.83 13.10
N SER A 8 -28.08 -4.38 11.91
CA SER A 8 -27.17 -4.20 10.77
C SER A 8 -27.01 -2.71 10.48
N PRO A 9 -25.78 -2.20 10.26
CA PRO A 9 -25.59 -0.81 9.90
C PRO A 9 -26.32 -0.50 8.58
N SER A 10 -27.07 0.60 8.59
CA SER A 10 -27.73 1.14 7.41
C SER A 10 -26.97 2.37 6.96
N PHE A 11 -26.56 2.40 5.69
CA PHE A 11 -25.85 3.52 5.09
C PHE A 11 -26.80 4.27 4.15
N ASP A 12 -26.85 5.59 4.30
CA ASP A 12 -27.66 6.44 3.41
C ASP A 12 -26.98 6.70 2.06
N ARG A 13 -27.69 7.36 1.17
CA ARG A 13 -27.19 7.69 -0.16
C ARG A 13 -25.96 8.58 -0.11
N ALA A 14 -25.90 9.53 0.80
CA ALA A 14 -24.80 10.46 0.94
C ALA A 14 -23.50 9.72 1.30
N PHE A 15 -23.56 8.75 2.22
CA PHE A 15 -22.42 7.91 2.54
C PHE A 15 -21.95 7.08 1.35
N CYS A 16 -22.88 6.49 0.57
CA CYS A 16 -22.51 5.73 -0.63
C CYS A 16 -21.80 6.62 -1.66
N ASP A 17 -22.32 7.82 -1.89
CA ASP A 17 -21.73 8.80 -2.83
C ASP A 17 -20.32 9.24 -2.33
N ASP A 18 -20.10 9.42 -1.04
CA ASP A 18 -18.80 9.77 -0.47
C ASP A 18 -17.80 8.60 -0.55
N LEU A 19 -18.26 7.37 -0.35
CA LEU A 19 -17.44 6.18 -0.53
C LEU A 19 -16.98 6.00 -1.99
N GLU A 20 -17.88 6.24 -2.97
CA GLU A 20 -17.54 6.22 -4.40
C GLU A 20 -16.50 7.29 -4.74
N ARG A 21 -16.63 8.51 -4.19
CA ARG A 21 -15.62 9.58 -4.33
C ARG A 21 -14.28 9.15 -3.74
N LEU A 22 -14.28 8.50 -2.57
CA LEU A 22 -13.06 7.99 -1.95
C LEU A 22 -12.38 6.93 -2.82
N PHE A 23 -13.15 6.05 -3.50
CA PHE A 23 -12.59 5.08 -4.44
C PHE A 23 -12.07 5.74 -5.72
N ALA A 24 -12.73 6.79 -6.21
CA ALA A 24 -12.33 7.51 -7.39
C ALA A 24 -11.10 8.41 -7.17
N TRP A 25 -10.84 8.82 -5.92
CA TRP A 25 -9.72 9.69 -5.60
C TRP A 25 -8.37 9.05 -5.95
N PRO A 26 -7.41 9.81 -6.48
CA PRO A 26 -6.09 9.30 -6.82
C PRO A 26 -5.40 8.63 -5.65
N ARG A 27 -4.76 7.53 -5.94
CA ARG A 27 -4.39 6.53 -4.94
C ARG A 27 -2.93 6.57 -4.57
N ASP A 28 -2.06 6.70 -5.54
CA ASP A 28 -0.62 6.58 -5.36
C ASP A 28 0.00 7.99 -5.23
N VAL A 29 0.33 8.36 -4.01
CA VAL A 29 0.98 9.64 -3.73
C VAL A 29 2.48 9.48 -3.77
N ARG A 30 3.17 10.30 -4.57
CA ARG A 30 4.61 10.22 -4.79
C ARG A 30 5.35 11.50 -4.41
N ARG A 31 4.62 12.57 -4.09
CA ARG A 31 5.16 13.84 -3.61
C ARG A 31 4.54 14.18 -2.27
N PHE A 32 5.39 14.20 -1.24
CA PHE A 32 4.95 14.38 0.14
C PHE A 32 5.48 15.69 0.71
N SER A 33 4.66 16.33 1.54
CA SER A 33 5.12 17.34 2.47
C SER A 33 5.97 16.69 3.56
N SER A 34 7.00 17.38 4.02
CA SER A 34 7.80 16.97 5.18
C SER A 34 7.08 17.15 6.52
N CYS A 35 5.84 17.67 6.51
CA CYS A 35 5.04 17.86 7.71
C CYS A 35 4.78 16.49 8.38
N PRO A 36 5.14 16.33 9.67
CA PRO A 36 4.92 15.08 10.38
C PRO A 36 3.41 14.82 10.56
N LEU A 37 3.04 13.55 10.64
CA LEU A 37 1.70 13.16 11.05
C LEU A 37 1.49 13.47 12.54
N PRO A 38 0.24 13.74 12.96
CA PRO A 38 -0.08 13.89 14.37
C PRO A 38 0.29 12.62 15.16
N SER A 39 0.68 12.81 16.41
CA SER A 39 0.96 11.68 17.31
C SER A 39 -0.23 10.73 17.39
N GLY A 40 0.03 9.43 17.27
CA GLY A 40 -0.99 8.38 17.30
C GLY A 40 -1.75 8.20 15.98
N ALA A 41 -1.55 9.03 14.96
CA ALA A 41 -2.29 8.90 13.69
C ALA A 41 -1.94 7.61 12.95
N LEU A 42 -0.65 7.25 12.90
CA LEU A 42 -0.21 6.01 12.27
C LEU A 42 -0.81 4.79 12.97
N GLU A 43 -0.75 4.75 14.28
CA GLU A 43 -1.29 3.66 15.11
C GLU A 43 -2.80 3.51 14.92
N GLN A 44 -3.54 4.62 14.84
CA GLN A 44 -4.98 4.60 14.56
C GLN A 44 -5.28 4.03 13.18
N LEU A 45 -4.51 4.40 12.16
CA LEU A 45 -4.67 3.86 10.81
C LEU A 45 -4.36 2.36 10.76
N VAL A 46 -3.29 1.93 11.40
CA VAL A 46 -2.93 0.51 11.49
C VAL A 46 -4.01 -0.27 12.23
N ALA A 47 -4.58 0.27 13.32
CA ALA A 47 -5.65 -0.40 14.07
C ALA A 47 -6.89 -0.68 13.20
N LEU A 48 -7.22 0.19 12.23
CA LEU A 48 -8.35 -0.01 11.32
C LEU A 48 -8.16 -1.21 10.39
N THR A 49 -6.92 -1.63 10.13
CA THR A 49 -6.64 -2.80 9.29
C THR A 49 -7.15 -4.12 9.89
N ALA A 50 -7.44 -4.13 11.18
CA ALA A 50 -8.06 -5.29 11.84
C ALA A 50 -9.47 -5.62 11.32
N TYR A 51 -10.12 -4.67 10.64
CA TYR A 51 -11.42 -4.88 9.99
C TYR A 51 -11.31 -5.50 8.59
N ALA A 52 -10.11 -5.56 8.01
CA ALA A 52 -9.91 -6.27 6.75
C ALA A 52 -10.10 -7.78 6.96
N PRO A 53 -10.91 -8.46 6.13
CA PRO A 53 -11.22 -9.87 6.31
C PRO A 53 -10.03 -10.76 5.95
N PRO A 54 -9.38 -11.45 6.91
CA PRO A 54 -8.29 -12.37 6.59
C PRO A 54 -8.82 -13.78 6.35
N VAL A 55 -8.17 -14.52 5.46
CA VAL A 55 -8.48 -15.94 5.23
C VAL A 55 -8.42 -16.73 6.55
N GLY A 56 -9.45 -17.51 6.83
CA GLY A 56 -9.51 -18.37 8.01
C GLY A 56 -9.28 -17.62 9.34
N TYR A 57 -9.50 -16.31 9.38
CA TYR A 57 -9.22 -15.45 10.54
C TYR A 57 -7.73 -15.50 10.99
N SER A 58 -6.82 -15.71 10.04
CA SER A 58 -5.39 -15.94 10.29
C SER A 58 -4.62 -14.70 10.73
N GLN A 59 -5.09 -13.48 10.41
CA GLN A 59 -4.49 -12.19 10.77
C GLN A 59 -2.96 -12.14 10.50
N PRO A 60 -2.52 -12.38 9.26
CA PRO A 60 -1.11 -12.61 8.96
C PRO A 60 -0.30 -11.33 8.80
N SER A 61 -0.94 -10.16 8.76
CA SER A 61 -0.30 -8.88 8.42
C SER A 61 0.58 -8.38 9.57
N ARG A 62 1.78 -7.90 9.22
CA ARG A 62 2.74 -7.30 10.15
C ARG A 62 3.16 -5.95 9.61
N PHE A 63 2.93 -4.89 10.36
CA PHE A 63 3.26 -3.52 10.01
C PHE A 63 4.51 -3.08 10.78
N VAL A 64 5.54 -2.64 10.06
CA VAL A 64 6.83 -2.22 10.62
C VAL A 64 7.07 -0.76 10.25
N SER A 65 7.00 0.14 11.22
CA SER A 65 7.37 1.54 11.03
C SER A 65 8.89 1.67 10.98
N VAL A 66 9.41 2.24 9.89
CA VAL A 66 10.85 2.40 9.67
C VAL A 66 11.26 3.78 10.14
N CYS A 67 11.65 3.90 11.41
CA CYS A 67 12.04 5.17 12.03
C CYS A 67 13.56 5.45 11.90
N ASP A 68 14.38 4.39 11.86
CA ASP A 68 15.83 4.49 11.80
C ASP A 68 16.29 5.03 10.44
N THR A 69 17.09 6.11 10.46
CA THR A 69 17.56 6.81 9.26
C THR A 69 18.48 5.93 8.41
N ALA A 70 19.34 5.10 9.04
CA ALA A 70 20.24 4.24 8.29
C ALA A 70 19.47 3.14 7.55
N ARG A 71 18.44 2.56 8.18
CA ARG A 71 17.54 1.61 7.53
C ARG A 71 16.75 2.24 6.38
N ARG A 72 16.24 3.47 6.54
CA ARG A 72 15.59 4.22 5.46
C ARG A 72 16.56 4.45 4.29
N THR A 73 17.78 4.89 4.57
CA THR A 73 18.81 5.09 3.54
C THR A 73 19.09 3.80 2.79
N ALA A 74 19.27 2.68 3.48
CA ALA A 74 19.53 1.39 2.84
C ALA A 74 18.37 0.93 1.91
N VAL A 75 17.12 1.22 2.27
CA VAL A 75 15.97 0.94 1.38
C VAL A 75 15.94 1.90 0.19
N ILE A 76 16.31 3.17 0.37
CA ILE A 76 16.41 4.14 -0.73
C ILE A 76 17.50 3.71 -1.72
N ASP A 77 18.66 3.28 -1.22
CA ASP A 77 19.77 2.82 -2.06
C ASP A 77 19.37 1.56 -2.87
N ASP A 78 18.63 0.63 -2.25
CA ASP A 78 18.09 -0.54 -2.96
C ASP A 78 17.07 -0.14 -4.03
N TYR A 79 16.17 0.81 -3.72
CA TYR A 79 15.24 1.37 -4.69
C TYR A 79 15.99 2.00 -5.89
N GLU A 80 17.00 2.83 -5.63
CA GLU A 80 17.75 3.50 -6.68
C GLU A 80 18.47 2.50 -7.60
N ARG A 81 19.07 1.46 -7.02
CA ARG A 81 19.67 0.35 -7.76
C ARG A 81 18.63 -0.36 -8.64
N ALA A 82 17.53 -0.82 -8.04
CA ALA A 82 16.47 -1.54 -8.74
C ALA A 82 15.80 -0.68 -9.82
N ASN A 83 15.62 0.62 -9.57
CA ASN A 83 15.08 1.56 -10.53
C ASN A 83 15.98 1.77 -11.73
N ALA A 84 17.29 1.89 -11.52
CA ALA A 84 18.27 2.00 -12.61
C ALA A 84 18.34 0.71 -13.46
N GLU A 85 18.26 -0.45 -12.82
CA GLU A 85 18.18 -1.75 -13.51
C GLU A 85 16.89 -1.84 -14.36
N ALA A 86 15.75 -1.45 -13.81
CA ALA A 86 14.47 -1.43 -14.54
C ALA A 86 14.51 -0.47 -15.72
N GLU A 87 15.02 0.76 -15.52
CA GLU A 87 15.19 1.74 -16.59
C GLU A 87 15.99 1.18 -17.79
N ALA A 88 17.06 0.46 -17.50
CA ALA A 88 17.95 -0.11 -18.52
C ALA A 88 17.24 -1.16 -19.40
N THR A 89 16.16 -1.75 -18.96
CA THR A 89 15.39 -2.75 -19.74
C THR A 89 14.52 -2.13 -20.84
N TYR A 90 14.18 -0.83 -20.73
CA TYR A 90 13.29 -0.18 -21.70
C TYR A 90 14.01 0.27 -22.97
N PRO A 91 13.35 0.18 -24.16
CA PRO A 91 13.81 0.81 -25.38
C PRO A 91 13.94 2.34 -25.22
N ASN A 92 14.84 2.97 -26.00
CA ASN A 92 15.20 4.39 -25.84
C ASN A 92 13.98 5.34 -25.76
N ALA A 93 12.96 5.16 -26.62
CA ALA A 93 11.77 6.01 -26.60
C ALA A 93 10.97 5.87 -25.28
N ARG A 94 10.79 4.64 -24.79
CA ARG A 94 10.06 4.35 -23.56
C ARG A 94 10.89 4.72 -22.32
N ARG A 95 12.22 4.60 -22.42
CA ARG A 95 13.17 4.97 -21.35
C ARG A 95 13.06 6.45 -21.01
N ALA A 96 12.99 7.34 -22.00
CA ALA A 96 12.82 8.78 -21.75
C ALA A 96 11.55 9.09 -20.95
N THR A 97 10.44 8.42 -21.27
CA THR A 97 9.20 8.54 -20.49
C THR A 97 9.38 7.99 -19.08
N TYR A 98 10.02 6.81 -18.93
CA TYR A 98 10.26 6.20 -17.61
C TYR A 98 11.09 7.11 -16.70
N THR A 99 12.20 7.66 -17.22
CA THR A 99 13.10 8.56 -16.46
C THR A 99 12.38 9.82 -15.99
N ALA A 100 11.38 10.30 -16.74
CA ALA A 100 10.60 11.47 -16.37
C ALA A 100 9.57 11.19 -15.26
N LEU A 101 9.27 9.90 -14.97
CA LEU A 101 8.29 9.55 -13.93
C LEU A 101 8.86 9.75 -12.52
N LYS A 102 8.10 10.36 -11.64
CA LYS A 102 8.34 10.28 -10.19
C LYS A 102 7.70 8.96 -9.69
N LEU A 103 8.51 7.95 -9.38
CA LEU A 103 8.03 6.61 -9.05
C LEU A 103 7.93 6.34 -7.55
N ALA A 104 8.58 7.15 -6.70
CA ALA A 104 8.53 6.98 -5.25
C ALA A 104 8.69 8.30 -4.50
N GLY A 105 8.12 8.38 -3.31
CA GLY A 105 8.24 9.50 -2.37
C GLY A 105 9.16 9.19 -1.18
N LEU A 106 10.15 8.31 -1.36
CA LEU A 106 10.98 7.79 -0.27
C LEU A 106 11.82 8.86 0.44
N ARG A 107 12.24 9.91 -0.26
CA ARG A 107 13.07 10.96 0.34
C ARG A 107 12.26 12.02 1.08
N GLU A 108 10.98 12.21 0.70
CA GLU A 108 10.13 13.28 1.19
C GLU A 108 9.13 12.81 2.24
N ALA A 109 8.67 11.55 2.17
CA ALA A 109 7.64 11.04 3.06
C ALA A 109 8.10 11.02 4.53
N PRO A 110 7.34 11.61 5.47
CA PRO A 110 7.69 11.62 6.87
C PRO A 110 7.62 10.22 7.50
N VAL A 111 6.78 9.33 6.97
CA VAL A 111 6.61 7.98 7.48
C VAL A 111 6.92 6.96 6.38
N HIS A 112 7.75 5.96 6.73
CA HIS A 112 7.97 4.75 5.96
C HIS A 112 7.38 3.58 6.72
N LEU A 113 6.57 2.76 6.04
CA LEU A 113 5.84 1.64 6.62
C LEU A 113 6.03 0.40 5.74
N ALA A 114 6.78 -0.58 6.23
CA ALA A 114 6.87 -1.86 5.57
C ALA A 114 5.77 -2.80 6.07
N VAL A 115 5.11 -3.51 5.15
CA VAL A 115 4.04 -4.44 5.48
C VAL A 115 4.42 -5.82 5.00
N PHE A 116 4.44 -6.75 5.94
CA PHE A 116 4.81 -8.14 5.70
C PHE A 116 3.62 -9.07 5.93
N VAL A 117 3.65 -10.19 5.26
CA VAL A 117 2.82 -11.36 5.57
C VAL A 117 3.63 -12.35 6.39
N ASP A 118 3.11 -12.77 7.53
CA ASP A 118 3.66 -13.85 8.33
C ASP A 118 3.20 -15.19 7.75
N THR A 119 4.07 -15.84 6.98
CA THR A 119 3.77 -17.10 6.30
C THR A 119 3.75 -18.31 7.23
N ALA A 120 4.35 -18.19 8.42
CA ALA A 120 4.37 -19.24 9.44
C ALA A 120 3.22 -19.15 10.45
N THR A 121 2.31 -18.20 10.31
CA THR A 121 1.18 -18.07 11.24
C THR A 121 0.41 -19.39 11.35
N THR A 122 0.14 -19.85 12.56
CA THR A 122 -0.69 -21.04 12.84
C THR A 122 -2.16 -20.68 13.03
N ARG A 123 -2.48 -19.38 13.15
CA ARG A 123 -3.85 -18.91 13.36
C ARG A 123 -4.76 -19.35 12.22
N GLY A 124 -6.02 -19.65 12.56
CA GLY A 124 -7.03 -20.10 11.60
C GLY A 124 -6.81 -21.53 11.11
N GLU A 125 -5.88 -22.30 11.70
CA GLU A 125 -5.68 -23.74 11.50
C GLU A 125 -5.59 -24.19 10.03
N GLY A 126 -5.18 -23.28 9.15
CA GLY A 126 -5.06 -23.54 7.72
C GLY A 126 -6.36 -23.44 6.93
N LEU A 127 -7.46 -22.97 7.53
CA LEU A 127 -8.74 -22.82 6.84
C LEU A 127 -8.59 -21.88 5.63
N GLY A 128 -8.98 -22.37 4.46
CA GLY A 128 -8.96 -21.63 3.19
C GLY A 128 -7.59 -21.49 2.53
N ARG A 129 -6.47 -21.67 3.26
CA ARG A 129 -5.10 -21.51 2.71
C ARG A 129 -4.42 -22.79 2.30
N ARG A 130 -5.02 -23.96 2.58
CA ARG A 130 -4.44 -25.25 2.14
C ARG A 130 -4.50 -25.44 0.64
N SER A 131 -5.58 -24.99 0.01
CA SER A 131 -5.76 -25.04 -1.44
C SER A 131 -5.24 -23.80 -2.17
N MET A 132 -5.17 -22.65 -1.48
CA MET A 132 -4.69 -21.38 -2.01
C MET A 132 -3.73 -20.73 -0.98
N PRO A 133 -2.46 -21.15 -0.94
CA PRO A 133 -1.48 -20.62 0.04
C PRO A 133 -1.27 -19.11 -0.05
N GLU A 134 -1.41 -18.53 -1.24
CA GLU A 134 -1.34 -17.09 -1.54
C GLU A 134 -2.39 -16.25 -0.82
N MET A 135 -3.46 -16.87 -0.30
CA MET A 135 -4.51 -16.15 0.44
C MET A 135 -4.01 -15.43 1.69
N LEU A 136 -2.87 -15.84 2.26
CA LEU A 136 -2.21 -15.08 3.33
C LEU A 136 -1.73 -13.72 2.83
N ALA A 137 -1.08 -13.68 1.66
CA ALA A 137 -0.63 -12.44 1.05
C ALA A 137 -1.83 -11.58 0.61
N TYR A 138 -2.87 -12.17 0.02
CA TYR A 138 -4.10 -11.44 -0.36
C TYR A 138 -4.79 -10.84 0.85
N SER A 139 -4.82 -11.53 1.98
CA SER A 139 -5.34 -10.99 3.25
C SER A 139 -4.54 -9.77 3.71
N THR A 140 -3.22 -9.79 3.51
CA THR A 140 -2.36 -8.64 3.82
C THR A 140 -2.58 -7.48 2.83
N VAL A 141 -2.80 -7.76 1.56
CA VAL A 141 -3.17 -6.73 0.55
C VAL A 141 -4.49 -6.05 0.93
N LEU A 142 -5.50 -6.80 1.40
CA LEU A 142 -6.75 -6.22 1.90
C LEU A 142 -6.51 -5.31 3.11
N ALA A 143 -5.63 -5.70 4.03
CA ALA A 143 -5.25 -4.84 5.16
C ALA A 143 -4.55 -3.55 4.69
N VAL A 144 -3.64 -3.64 3.70
CA VAL A 144 -3.01 -2.47 3.07
C VAL A 144 -4.06 -1.57 2.42
N HIS A 145 -5.02 -2.14 1.68
CA HIS A 145 -6.08 -1.36 1.03
C HIS A 145 -6.98 -0.66 2.07
N THR A 146 -7.33 -1.34 3.17
CA THR A 146 -8.08 -0.74 4.27
C THR A 146 -7.31 0.43 4.90
N PHE A 147 -6.01 0.24 5.17
CA PHE A 147 -5.12 1.31 5.62
C PHE A 147 -5.13 2.50 4.67
N TRP A 148 -5.02 2.25 3.37
CA TRP A 148 -4.95 3.27 2.33
C TRP A 148 -6.22 4.11 2.27
N LEU A 149 -7.39 3.49 2.23
CA LEU A 149 -8.67 4.20 2.24
C LEU A 149 -8.86 5.01 3.52
N ALA A 150 -8.52 4.42 4.67
CA ALA A 150 -8.60 5.10 5.95
C ALA A 150 -7.68 6.33 6.04
N ALA A 151 -6.48 6.26 5.46
CA ALA A 151 -5.55 7.36 5.35
C ALA A 151 -6.09 8.46 4.42
N ARG A 152 -6.55 8.09 3.22
CA ARG A 152 -7.10 9.05 2.26
C ARG A 152 -8.34 9.77 2.78
N ALA A 153 -9.23 9.08 3.49
CA ALA A 153 -10.38 9.69 4.15
C ALA A 153 -10.00 10.77 5.20
N ARG A 154 -8.71 10.83 5.58
CA ARG A 154 -8.14 11.81 6.54
C ARG A 154 -7.17 12.79 5.85
N GLY A 155 -7.16 12.86 4.51
CA GLY A 155 -6.24 13.70 3.75
C GLY A 155 -4.78 13.24 3.79
N ILE A 156 -4.52 12.01 4.29
CA ILE A 156 -3.18 11.42 4.34
C ILE A 156 -2.95 10.61 3.06
N GLY A 157 -1.87 10.91 2.36
CA GLY A 157 -1.44 10.21 1.16
C GLY A 157 -0.69 8.93 1.50
N VAL A 158 -0.83 7.95 0.62
CA VAL A 158 -0.09 6.70 0.66
C VAL A 158 0.49 6.45 -0.73
N GLY A 159 1.78 6.13 -0.81
CA GLY A 159 2.46 5.68 -2.02
C GLY A 159 3.01 4.29 -1.82
N TRP A 160 2.72 3.36 -2.75
CA TRP A 160 3.22 1.99 -2.70
C TRP A 160 4.47 1.85 -3.57
N VAL A 161 5.61 1.64 -2.92
CA VAL A 161 6.88 1.43 -3.60
C VAL A 161 7.10 -0.07 -3.82
N SER A 162 7.09 -0.49 -5.09
CA SER A 162 7.29 -1.88 -5.50
C SER A 162 8.63 -2.13 -6.21
N ILE A 163 9.39 -1.06 -6.51
CA ILE A 163 10.72 -1.15 -7.14
C ILE A 163 11.77 -1.28 -6.03
N VAL A 164 11.72 -2.39 -5.31
CA VAL A 164 12.68 -2.77 -4.26
C VAL A 164 12.85 -4.29 -4.26
N ASP A 165 13.98 -4.78 -3.76
CA ASP A 165 14.17 -6.21 -3.53
C ASP A 165 13.56 -6.59 -2.16
N PRO A 166 12.51 -7.44 -2.13
CA PRO A 166 11.88 -7.86 -0.88
C PRO A 166 12.84 -8.48 0.11
N SER A 167 13.86 -9.19 -0.36
CA SER A 167 14.85 -9.86 0.49
C SER A 167 15.83 -8.86 1.11
N VAL A 168 16.17 -7.80 0.39
CA VAL A 168 16.99 -6.70 0.91
C VAL A 168 16.23 -5.96 1.99
N VAL A 169 14.97 -5.60 1.73
CA VAL A 169 14.12 -4.91 2.73
C VAL A 169 13.96 -5.75 3.99
N ALA A 170 13.68 -7.05 3.87
CA ALA A 170 13.53 -7.94 5.02
C ALA A 170 14.81 -8.00 5.87
N ARG A 171 15.97 -8.11 5.23
CA ARG A 171 17.28 -8.13 5.89
C ARG A 171 17.61 -6.79 6.55
N VAL A 172 17.39 -5.66 5.86
CA VAL A 172 17.63 -4.30 6.39
C VAL A 172 16.78 -4.04 7.63
N LEU A 173 15.54 -4.53 7.64
CA LEU A 173 14.61 -4.34 8.75
C LEU A 173 14.76 -5.40 9.84
N ASP A 174 15.62 -6.43 9.65
CA ASP A 174 15.90 -7.50 10.60
C ASP A 174 14.61 -8.20 11.08
N VAL A 175 13.73 -8.53 10.11
CA VAL A 175 12.47 -9.21 10.41
C VAL A 175 12.62 -10.74 10.38
N PRO A 176 11.73 -11.50 11.04
CA PRO A 176 11.75 -12.95 11.01
C PRO A 176 11.77 -13.53 9.60
N ALA A 177 12.52 -14.61 9.36
CA ALA A 177 12.64 -15.24 8.04
C ALA A 177 11.30 -15.73 7.44
N ALA A 178 10.28 -15.95 8.29
CA ALA A 178 8.95 -16.31 7.87
C ALA A 178 8.10 -15.12 7.38
N TRP A 179 8.62 -13.89 7.47
CA TRP A 179 7.91 -12.72 7.00
C TRP A 179 8.33 -12.36 5.59
N SER A 180 7.37 -12.33 4.67
CA SER A 180 7.59 -11.91 3.29
C SER A 180 7.02 -10.52 3.07
N LEU A 181 7.79 -9.64 2.42
CA LEU A 181 7.34 -8.27 2.12
C LEU A 181 6.17 -8.30 1.14
N VAL A 182 5.10 -7.59 1.49
CA VAL A 182 3.93 -7.37 0.63
C VAL A 182 3.92 -5.94 0.09
N ALA A 183 4.23 -4.97 0.95
CA ALA A 183 4.26 -3.57 0.55
C ALA A 183 5.33 -2.79 1.30
N TYR A 184 5.94 -1.81 0.62
CA TYR A 184 6.69 -0.74 1.26
C TYR A 184 5.97 0.58 0.96
N LEU A 185 5.47 1.24 2.00
CA LEU A 185 4.59 2.40 1.87
C LEU A 185 5.30 3.67 2.33
N CYS A 186 5.17 4.72 1.53
CA CYS A 186 5.42 6.11 1.91
C CYS A 186 4.11 6.72 2.38
N VAL A 187 4.08 7.34 3.57
CA VAL A 187 2.85 7.88 4.16
C VAL A 187 3.11 9.29 4.67
N GLY A 188 2.22 10.22 4.33
CA GLY A 188 2.34 11.64 4.71
C GLY A 188 1.28 12.50 4.02
N TYR A 189 1.34 13.81 4.22
CA TYR A 189 0.46 14.72 3.51
C TYR A 189 0.94 14.93 2.07
N PRO A 190 0.05 14.82 1.06
CA PRO A 190 0.41 15.14 -0.31
C PRO A 190 0.83 16.59 -0.47
N GLN A 191 1.80 16.89 -1.34
CA GLN A 191 2.14 18.26 -1.73
C GLN A 191 1.18 18.83 -2.76
N GLU A 192 0.53 17.95 -3.53
CA GLU A 192 -0.40 18.29 -4.59
C GLU A 192 -1.53 17.28 -4.65
N GLU A 193 -2.68 17.69 -5.13
CA GLU A 193 -3.85 16.83 -5.30
C GLU A 193 -4.30 16.88 -6.76
N HIS A 194 -4.50 15.71 -7.35
CA HIS A 194 -4.97 15.54 -8.71
C HIS A 194 -6.14 14.55 -8.75
N LEU A 195 -7.08 14.75 -9.63
CA LEU A 195 -8.20 13.82 -9.85
C LEU A 195 -7.89 12.75 -10.89
N ASP A 196 -6.87 12.98 -11.71
CA ASP A 196 -6.39 12.03 -12.72
C ASP A 196 -5.27 11.13 -12.19
N ARG A 197 -4.97 10.07 -12.92
CA ARG A 197 -3.90 9.14 -12.59
C ARG A 197 -2.57 9.68 -13.11
N GLU A 198 -1.55 9.79 -12.25
CA GLU A 198 -0.26 10.36 -12.61
C GLU A 198 0.41 9.63 -13.80
N LEU A 199 0.32 8.32 -13.88
CA LEU A 199 0.91 7.55 -14.98
C LEU A 199 0.23 7.87 -16.32
N SER A 200 -1.08 8.05 -16.35
CA SER A 200 -1.82 8.48 -17.53
C SER A 200 -1.45 9.92 -17.92
N ARG A 201 -1.45 10.84 -16.94
CA ARG A 201 -1.08 12.25 -17.16
C ARG A 201 0.33 12.40 -17.74
N ASN A 202 1.25 11.54 -17.35
CA ASN A 202 2.64 11.55 -17.84
C ASN A 202 2.87 10.65 -19.08
N GLY A 203 1.80 10.16 -19.73
CA GLY A 203 1.91 9.40 -20.99
C GLY A 203 2.53 8.01 -20.83
N TRP A 204 2.49 7.44 -19.61
CA TRP A 204 2.97 6.07 -19.42
C TRP A 204 2.00 5.04 -19.96
N GLU A 205 0.73 5.15 -19.60
CA GLU A 205 -0.34 4.25 -20.06
C GLU A 205 -1.69 4.94 -19.94
N ASP A 206 -2.56 4.77 -20.91
CA ASP A 206 -3.92 5.30 -20.88
C ASP A 206 -4.83 4.41 -20.03
N ALA A 207 -5.84 5.03 -19.42
CA ALA A 207 -6.85 4.28 -18.70
C ALA A 207 -7.76 3.55 -19.69
N GLU A 208 -7.83 2.23 -19.60
CA GLU A 208 -8.78 1.43 -20.36
C GLU A 208 -10.16 1.51 -19.71
N SER A 209 -11.17 1.93 -20.49
CA SER A 209 -12.54 2.12 -20.00
C SER A 209 -13.24 0.81 -19.62
N ALA A 210 -12.77 -0.31 -20.17
CA ALA A 210 -13.33 -1.66 -19.96
C ALA A 210 -12.37 -2.60 -19.18
N ALA A 211 -11.41 -2.05 -18.41
CA ALA A 211 -10.42 -2.83 -17.70
C ALA A 211 -11.01 -3.82 -16.68
N THR A 212 -12.22 -3.57 -16.19
CA THR A 212 -12.94 -4.49 -15.31
C THR A 212 -14.20 -4.96 -16.02
N THR A 213 -14.27 -6.24 -16.36
CA THR A 213 -15.38 -6.84 -17.09
C THR A 213 -16.01 -7.95 -16.25
N LEU A 214 -17.34 -7.92 -16.14
CA LEU A 214 -18.12 -9.04 -15.65
C LEU A 214 -18.37 -10.00 -16.82
N VAL A 215 -17.95 -11.25 -16.68
CA VAL A 215 -18.21 -12.31 -17.67
C VAL A 215 -19.16 -13.33 -17.08
N GLU A 216 -20.30 -13.54 -17.72
CA GLU A 216 -21.25 -14.60 -17.40
C GLU A 216 -20.86 -15.89 -18.13
N ARG A 217 -20.99 -17.03 -17.45
CA ARG A 217 -20.70 -18.36 -17.97
C ARG A 217 -21.86 -19.32 -17.69
#